data_4e25dc213f205a4611a84a5637156da3
#
_entry.id   4e25dc213f205a4611a84a5637156da3
#
_cell.length_a   1.000
_cell.length_b   1.000
_cell.length_c   1.000
_cell.angle_alpha   90.00
_cell.angle_beta   90.00
_cell.angle_gamma   90.00
#
_symmetry.space_group_name_H-M   'P 1'
#
loop_
_entity.id
_entity.type
_entity.pdbx_description
1 polymer ?
#
loop_
_entity_poly.entity_id
_entity_poly.type
_entity_poly.pdbx_seq_one_letter_code
_entity_poly.pdbx_strand_id
1 'polypeptide(L)'
;MKKLIRIALLILGLIFVSMYFNKPKLTKEQQNNVVTWIARGYEVKEVEFISFTKNNSTGSYILKVKINNDDSMESTILFRHVEDLDSQYGTIPLNPLGNFESIERAKNLDETASVSIEGIKIKYLGEK
;
A
#
# COMPACT_ATOMS: atom_id res chain seq x y z
N MET A 1 23.95 -41.90 3.82
CA MET A 1 23.14 -41.21 4.82
C MET A 1 23.37 -39.73 4.88
N LYS A 2 24.63 -39.26 4.90
CA LYS A 2 24.91 -37.80 4.93
C LYS A 2 24.39 -37.04 3.73
N LYS A 3 24.36 -37.64 2.52
CA LYS A 3 23.84 -37.01 1.32
C LYS A 3 22.33 -36.81 1.38
N LEU A 4 21.57 -37.74 1.93
CA LEU A 4 20.11 -37.64 2.07
C LEU A 4 19.71 -36.55 3.04
N ILE A 5 20.45 -36.39 4.15
CA ILE A 5 20.20 -35.34 5.13
C ILE A 5 20.44 -33.95 4.52
N ARG A 6 21.50 -33.80 3.72
CA ARG A 6 21.81 -32.53 3.03
C ARG A 6 20.73 -32.14 2.01
N ILE A 7 20.21 -33.12 1.26
CA ILE A 7 19.13 -32.87 0.30
C ILE A 7 17.85 -32.45 1.02
N ALA A 8 17.51 -33.11 2.12
CA ALA A 8 16.35 -32.75 2.95
C ALA A 8 16.45 -31.33 3.50
N LEU A 9 17.64 -30.92 3.97
CA LEU A 9 17.87 -29.56 4.47
C LEU A 9 17.75 -28.51 3.36
N LEU A 10 18.23 -28.83 2.15
CA LEU A 10 18.09 -27.94 1.00
C LEU A 10 16.62 -27.74 0.60
N ILE A 11 15.83 -28.80 0.61
CA ILE A 11 14.40 -28.76 0.29
C ILE A 11 13.65 -27.92 1.32
N LEU A 12 13.94 -28.10 2.60
CA LEU A 12 13.35 -27.28 3.68
C LEU A 12 13.71 -25.82 3.53
N GLY A 13 14.96 -25.50 3.19
CA GLY A 13 15.41 -24.15 2.93
C GLY A 13 14.65 -23.49 1.79
N LEU A 14 14.44 -24.22 0.69
CA LEU A 14 13.67 -23.73 -0.47
C LEU A 14 12.21 -23.46 -0.11
N ILE A 15 11.59 -24.31 0.70
CA ILE A 15 10.20 -24.11 1.16
C ILE A 15 10.11 -22.84 2.01
N PHE A 16 11.04 -22.61 2.93
CA PHE A 16 11.08 -21.39 3.74
C PHE A 16 11.26 -20.13 2.87
N VAL A 17 12.14 -20.19 1.89
CA VAL A 17 12.37 -19.09 0.95
C VAL A 17 11.10 -18.79 0.14
N SER A 18 10.41 -19.82 -0.36
CA SER A 18 9.14 -19.65 -1.07
C SER A 18 8.07 -19.00 -0.20
N MET A 19 7.94 -19.42 1.05
CA MET A 19 6.96 -18.85 1.98
C MET A 19 7.30 -17.38 2.28
N TYR A 20 8.58 -17.06 2.42
CA TYR A 20 9.03 -15.71 2.68
C TYR A 20 8.76 -14.77 1.49
N PHE A 21 8.99 -15.24 0.26
CA PHE A 21 8.79 -14.44 -0.95
C PHE A 21 7.35 -14.41 -1.45
N ASN A 22 6.44 -15.21 -0.86
CA ASN A 22 5.02 -15.19 -1.21
C ASN A 22 4.24 -14.07 -0.53
N LYS A 23 4.90 -13.15 0.18
CA LYS A 23 4.25 -11.97 0.71
C LYS A 23 3.79 -11.06 -0.44
N PRO A 24 2.60 -10.47 -0.33
CA PRO A 24 2.13 -9.56 -1.38
C PRO A 24 3.07 -8.37 -1.48
N LYS A 25 3.29 -7.93 -2.71
CA LYS A 25 4.16 -6.79 -3.00
C LYS A 25 3.41 -5.76 -3.83
N LEU A 26 3.67 -4.50 -3.55
CA LEU A 26 3.19 -3.40 -4.37
C LEU A 26 4.33 -2.87 -5.23
N THR A 27 4.04 -2.67 -6.52
CA THR A 27 4.97 -1.99 -7.40
C THR A 27 5.00 -0.51 -7.06
N LYS A 28 6.05 0.18 -7.49
CA LYS A 28 6.14 1.63 -7.32
C LYS A 28 4.99 2.34 -8.03
N GLU A 29 4.63 1.87 -9.22
CA GLU A 29 3.51 2.40 -9.99
C GLU A 29 2.18 2.26 -9.25
N GLN A 30 1.92 1.10 -8.67
CA GLN A 30 0.70 0.88 -7.86
C GLN A 30 0.66 1.82 -6.66
N GLN A 31 1.79 2.03 -6.00
CA GLN A 31 1.87 2.97 -4.88
C GLN A 31 1.62 4.40 -5.34
N ASN A 32 2.15 4.79 -6.49
CA ASN A 32 1.88 6.10 -7.10
C ASN A 32 0.40 6.29 -7.39
N ASN A 33 -0.28 5.25 -7.86
CA ASN A 33 -1.72 5.29 -8.11
C ASN A 33 -2.50 5.56 -6.82
N VAL A 34 -2.13 4.91 -5.73
CA VAL A 34 -2.77 5.14 -4.42
C VAL A 34 -2.56 6.59 -3.98
N VAL A 35 -1.35 7.14 -4.12
CA VAL A 35 -1.07 8.55 -3.78
C VAL A 35 -1.94 9.48 -4.63
N THR A 36 -2.12 9.17 -5.91
CA THR A 36 -2.97 9.94 -6.81
C THR A 36 -4.43 9.93 -6.34
N TRP A 37 -4.95 8.77 -5.94
CA TRP A 37 -6.31 8.65 -5.41
C TRP A 37 -6.48 9.48 -4.14
N ILE A 38 -5.51 9.42 -3.24
CA ILE A 38 -5.53 10.21 -2.00
C ILE A 38 -5.50 11.70 -2.33
N ALA A 39 -4.65 12.11 -3.24
CA ALA A 39 -4.48 13.53 -3.60
C ALA A 39 -5.73 14.14 -4.23
N ARG A 40 -6.64 13.33 -4.78
CA ARG A 40 -7.91 13.84 -5.32
C ARG A 40 -8.87 14.30 -4.23
N GLY A 41 -8.78 13.73 -3.05
CA GLY A 41 -9.67 14.10 -1.93
C GLY A 41 -9.02 14.91 -0.84
N TYR A 42 -7.69 14.95 -0.80
CA TYR A 42 -6.94 15.51 0.32
C TYR A 42 -5.73 16.31 -0.17
N GLU A 43 -5.41 17.37 0.58
CA GLU A 43 -4.20 18.15 0.34
C GLU A 43 -3.05 17.54 1.14
N VAL A 44 -2.30 16.63 0.51
CA VAL A 44 -1.24 15.88 1.18
C VAL A 44 0.14 16.37 0.76
N LYS A 45 1.08 16.36 1.69
CA LYS A 45 2.48 16.74 1.47
C LYS A 45 3.41 15.53 1.52
N GLU A 46 3.04 14.51 2.27
CA GLU A 46 3.83 13.29 2.42
C GLU A 46 2.91 12.09 2.59
N VAL A 47 3.24 11.00 1.91
CA VAL A 47 2.56 9.71 2.07
C VAL A 47 3.63 8.66 2.35
N GLU A 48 3.50 7.96 3.47
CA GLU A 48 4.36 6.85 3.82
C GLU A 48 3.56 5.56 3.76
N PHE A 49 4.04 4.59 2.97
CA PHE A 49 3.46 3.25 2.92
C PHE A 49 4.09 2.42 4.04
N ILE A 50 3.28 2.04 5.01
CA ILE A 50 3.76 1.35 6.22
C ILE A 50 3.81 -0.16 6.01
N SER A 51 2.73 -0.75 5.51
CA SER A 51 2.65 -2.20 5.32
C SER A 51 1.61 -2.57 4.27
N PHE A 52 1.84 -3.70 3.64
CA PHE A 52 0.89 -4.31 2.70
C PHE A 52 0.86 -5.81 2.98
N THR A 53 -0.27 -6.30 3.46
CA THR A 53 -0.44 -7.67 3.88
C THR A 53 -1.71 -8.27 3.29
N LYS A 54 -1.83 -9.61 3.36
CA LYS A 54 -3.02 -10.32 2.92
C LYS A 54 -3.63 -11.04 4.10
N ASN A 55 -4.93 -10.86 4.31
CA ASN A 55 -5.68 -11.63 5.28
C ASN A 55 -6.12 -12.94 4.62
N ASN A 56 -5.51 -14.06 5.04
CA ASN A 56 -5.79 -15.37 4.44
C ASN A 56 -7.20 -15.88 4.71
N SER A 57 -7.85 -15.40 5.78
CA SER A 57 -9.22 -15.80 6.12
C SER A 57 -10.25 -15.17 5.19
N THR A 58 -10.06 -13.91 4.81
CA THR A 58 -11.01 -13.17 3.98
C THR A 58 -10.53 -13.02 2.54
N GLY A 59 -9.24 -13.22 2.27
CA GLY A 59 -8.62 -12.98 0.97
C GLY A 59 -8.39 -11.51 0.67
N SER A 60 -8.69 -10.61 1.60
CA SER A 60 -8.51 -9.16 1.42
C SER A 60 -7.07 -8.74 1.61
N TYR A 61 -6.64 -7.75 0.84
CA TYR A 61 -5.34 -7.10 1.01
C TYR A 61 -5.51 -5.87 1.90
N ILE A 62 -4.55 -5.67 2.80
CA ILE A 62 -4.59 -4.61 3.80
C ILE A 62 -3.39 -3.70 3.59
N LEU A 63 -3.65 -2.45 3.23
CA LEU A 63 -2.64 -1.43 3.03
C LEU A 63 -2.73 -0.40 4.16
N LYS A 64 -1.61 -0.15 4.84
CA LYS A 64 -1.52 0.92 5.84
C LYS A 64 -0.67 2.05 5.30
N VAL A 65 -1.18 3.26 5.43
CA VAL A 65 -0.49 4.48 5.03
C VAL A 65 -0.50 5.50 6.15
N LYS A 66 0.51 6.35 6.17
CA LYS A 66 0.61 7.47 7.11
C LYS A 66 0.76 8.75 6.29
N ILE A 67 0.01 9.76 6.65
CA ILE A 67 -0.07 11.02 5.90
C ILE A 67 0.64 12.14 6.66
N ASN A 68 1.41 12.94 5.92
CA ASN A 68 2.08 14.14 6.44
C ASN A 68 2.98 13.87 7.67
N ASN A 69 3.51 12.66 7.76
CA ASN A 69 4.37 12.23 8.89
C ASN A 69 3.71 12.47 10.26
N ASP A 70 2.39 12.39 10.32
CA ASP A 70 1.59 12.62 11.52
C ASP A 70 1.04 11.30 12.04
N ASP A 71 1.38 10.92 13.28
CA ASP A 71 0.96 9.66 13.88
C ASP A 71 -0.57 9.54 14.02
N SER A 72 -1.27 10.67 14.07
CA SER A 72 -2.74 10.66 14.11
C SER A 72 -3.38 10.46 12.72
N MET A 73 -2.58 10.52 11.66
CA MET A 73 -3.03 10.40 10.28
C MET A 73 -2.63 9.08 9.63
N GLU A 74 -2.87 7.97 10.32
CA GLU A 74 -2.72 6.64 9.76
C GLU A 74 -4.07 6.11 9.29
N SER A 75 -4.09 5.53 8.10
CA SER A 75 -5.30 4.94 7.52
C SER A 75 -5.04 3.53 7.06
N THR A 76 -6.05 2.67 7.23
CA THR A 76 -6.02 1.29 6.74
C THR A 76 -7.01 1.17 5.59
N ILE A 77 -6.51 0.67 4.46
CA ILE A 77 -7.28 0.56 3.22
C ILE A 77 -7.36 -0.91 2.85
N LEU A 78 -8.57 -1.38 2.54
CA LEU A 78 -8.81 -2.77 2.16
C LEU A 78 -9.07 -2.90 0.67
N PHE A 79 -8.43 -3.88 0.04
CA PHE A 79 -8.63 -4.21 -1.37
C PHE A 79 -8.92 -5.69 -1.52
N ARG A 80 -9.82 -6.04 -2.42
CA ARG A 80 -10.10 -7.43 -2.76
C ARG A 80 -9.13 -7.97 -3.80
N HIS A 81 -8.75 -7.13 -4.74
CA HIS A 81 -7.89 -7.51 -5.87
C HIS A 81 -6.73 -6.54 -5.99
N VAL A 82 -5.51 -7.09 -6.11
CA VAL A 82 -4.29 -6.28 -6.30
C VAL A 82 -4.38 -5.51 -7.61
N GLU A 83 -5.04 -6.07 -8.62
CA GLU A 83 -5.22 -5.47 -9.93
C GLU A 83 -5.98 -4.15 -9.89
N ASP A 84 -6.80 -3.94 -8.86
CA ASP A 84 -7.50 -2.67 -8.66
C ASP A 84 -6.53 -1.50 -8.48
N LEU A 85 -5.31 -1.80 -8.05
CA LEU A 85 -4.25 -0.82 -7.83
C LEU A 85 -3.51 -0.44 -9.12
N ASP A 86 -3.81 -1.10 -10.23
CA ASP A 86 -3.17 -0.81 -11.52
C ASP A 86 -3.75 0.43 -12.21
N SER A 87 -4.89 0.93 -11.75
CA SER A 87 -5.56 2.09 -12.33
C SER A 87 -5.13 3.39 -11.65
N GLN A 88 -4.80 4.40 -12.46
CA GLN A 88 -4.55 5.75 -11.96
C GLN A 88 -5.86 6.49 -11.63
N TYR A 89 -6.99 5.99 -12.09
CA TYR A 89 -8.30 6.60 -11.87
C TYR A 89 -8.92 6.08 -10.57
N GLY A 90 -9.63 6.94 -9.88
CA GLY A 90 -10.30 6.58 -8.64
C GLY A 90 -10.07 7.60 -7.54
N THR A 91 -10.77 7.38 -6.44
CA THR A 91 -10.62 8.13 -5.20
C THR A 91 -10.63 7.17 -4.05
N ILE A 92 -10.15 7.62 -2.91
CA ILE A 92 -10.10 6.77 -1.72
C ILE A 92 -10.38 7.61 -0.48
N PRO A 93 -11.31 7.20 0.38
CA PRO A 93 -11.52 7.87 1.65
C PRO A 93 -10.48 7.40 2.66
N LEU A 94 -9.95 8.35 3.44
CA LEU A 94 -9.06 8.03 4.55
C LEU A 94 -9.88 7.92 5.83
N ASN A 95 -9.61 6.90 6.62
CA ASN A 95 -10.36 6.60 7.84
C ASN A 95 -9.41 6.51 9.04
N PRO A 96 -9.82 6.97 10.23
CA PRO A 96 -11.14 7.58 10.53
C PRO A 96 -11.27 9.00 9.96
N LEU A 97 -12.46 9.33 9.49
CA LEU A 97 -12.72 10.59 8.77
C LEU A 97 -12.28 11.84 9.54
N GLY A 98 -12.57 11.87 10.84
CA GLY A 98 -12.25 13.02 11.68
C GLY A 98 -10.76 13.36 11.77
N ASN A 99 -9.89 12.36 11.60
CA ASN A 99 -8.45 12.58 11.67
C ASN A 99 -7.90 13.26 10.42
N PHE A 100 -8.67 13.30 9.33
CA PHE A 100 -8.23 13.83 8.03
C PHE A 100 -9.01 15.07 7.59
N GLU A 101 -9.93 15.56 8.41
CA GLU A 101 -10.75 16.74 8.06
C GLU A 101 -9.89 17.97 7.78
N SER A 102 -8.79 18.16 8.50
CA SER A 102 -7.93 19.32 8.35
C SER A 102 -7.25 19.41 6.98
N ILE A 103 -7.09 18.28 6.30
CA ILE A 103 -6.45 18.22 4.98
C ILE A 103 -7.43 17.86 3.87
N GLU A 104 -8.70 17.64 4.19
CA GLU A 104 -9.72 17.34 3.18
C GLU A 104 -9.93 18.54 2.27
N ARG A 105 -10.00 18.29 0.95
CA ARG A 105 -10.27 19.37 -0.01
C ARG A 105 -11.68 19.89 0.20
N ALA A 106 -11.85 21.22 0.09
CA ALA A 106 -13.16 21.85 0.18
C ALA A 106 -14.13 21.28 -0.86
N LYS A 107 -13.60 20.91 -2.03
CA LYS A 107 -14.33 20.22 -3.09
C LYS A 107 -13.45 19.10 -3.62
N ASN A 108 -13.91 17.86 -3.47
CA ASN A 108 -13.18 16.70 -3.98
C ASN A 108 -13.06 16.75 -5.50
N LEU A 109 -11.90 16.37 -6.00
CA LEU A 109 -11.70 16.24 -7.43
C LEU A 109 -12.39 14.97 -7.94
N ASP A 110 -12.81 15.01 -9.20
CA ASP A 110 -13.39 13.85 -9.88
C ASP A 110 -12.38 12.70 -9.92
N GLU A 111 -12.89 11.47 -9.90
CA GLU A 111 -12.05 10.25 -9.95
C GLU A 111 -11.16 10.15 -11.18
N THR A 112 -11.46 10.91 -12.24
CA THR A 112 -10.68 10.97 -13.46
C THR A 112 -9.88 12.28 -13.60
N ALA A 113 -10.00 13.19 -12.63
CA ALA A 113 -9.31 14.47 -12.68
C ALA A 113 -7.79 14.28 -12.63
N SER A 114 -7.09 15.05 -13.46
CA SER A 114 -5.63 15.07 -13.42
C SER A 114 -5.17 15.74 -12.12
N VAL A 115 -4.25 15.08 -11.43
CA VAL A 115 -3.61 15.63 -10.24
C VAL A 115 -2.13 15.23 -10.26
N SER A 116 -1.26 16.20 -9.96
CA SER A 116 0.16 15.95 -9.92
C SER A 116 0.56 15.47 -8.51
N ILE A 117 1.39 14.45 -8.46
CA ILE A 117 1.97 13.96 -7.20
C ILE A 117 3.45 14.35 -7.06
N GLU A 118 3.99 15.13 -8.00
CA GLU A 118 5.41 15.51 -8.02
C GLU A 118 5.85 16.25 -6.75
N GLY A 119 4.98 17.08 -6.18
CA GLY A 119 5.26 17.82 -4.96
C GLY A 119 5.05 17.02 -3.67
N ILE A 120 4.62 15.77 -3.78
CA ILE A 120 4.34 14.92 -2.63
C ILE A 120 5.54 14.03 -2.35
N LYS A 121 6.03 14.07 -1.10
CA LYS A 121 7.09 13.17 -0.67
C LYS A 121 6.50 11.79 -0.43
N ILE A 122 7.04 10.77 -1.08
CA ILE A 122 6.51 9.40 -0.98
C ILE A 122 7.59 8.49 -0.40
N LYS A 123 7.25 7.82 0.69
CA LYS A 123 8.08 6.76 1.26
C LYS A 123 7.49 5.42 0.83
N TYR A 124 8.12 4.80 -0.16
CA TYR A 124 7.63 3.57 -0.77
C TYR A 124 7.95 2.35 0.08
N LEU A 125 7.06 1.34 0.01
CA LEU A 125 7.39 0.00 0.49
C LEU A 125 8.42 -0.63 -0.43
N GLY A 126 9.39 -1.32 0.15
CA GLY A 126 10.42 -2.01 -0.60
C GLY A 126 11.64 -1.15 -0.93
N GLU A 127 11.60 0.15 -0.68
CA GLU A 127 12.77 1.01 -0.80
C GLU A 127 13.52 1.07 0.52
N LYS A 128 14.82 0.97 0.43
CA LYS A 128 15.72 1.08 1.59
C LYS A 128 16.39 2.45 1.61
#